data_ae3b267dcf20fbd267f118869e0a39ea
#
_entry.id   ae3b267dcf20fbd267f118869e0a39ea
#
_cell.length_a   1.000
_cell.length_b   1.000
_cell.length_c   1.000
_cell.angle_alpha   90.00
_cell.angle_beta   90.00
_cell.angle_gamma   90.00
#
_symmetry.space_group_name_H-M   'P 1'
#
loop_
_entity.id
_entity.type
_entity.pdbx_description
1 polymer ?
#
loop_
_entity_poly.entity_id
_entity_poly.type
_entity_poly.pdbx_seq_one_letter_code
_entity_poly.pdbx_strand_id
1 'polypeptide(L)'
;MAFVVVLHLPPSHSSNLSSILARTTPLDVVEVSEGERIQPNRVFVIPPGYGLALSGNQFRLTPRDKEFPQKLLLIDQFFHSLAEQCGPQSAGVILSGTGVDGSAGLSTIKAAGGITFAQDSSAVHGGMPGNAVATGVVDFVLPPEQIAARLIQWSHDHRNGARNPFPTNELHLEQAEMQEEADFQEILTLLTASSGIDFQNYKPATLRRRLERRAAVCQVESLKAYRQYLNFNPNELEMLEQEALIHVTSFFREPEMFAFLKSTVLPQLITHYDEHKPFRVWVPGCSSGEEVYSILICLLEFWEERKLTTSIKLFATDVSERVIRYARAGLYSEKICATVSPERLQKFFTKQGSNYQINKNVRELCVIAKQDITQAPPFSQLDLISCRNVLIYLGPVLQSRVFPIFHYALQPEGFLILGASETAGRFESYFFLLIKRRISTGELSLSIGCSRISGWIKLD
;
A
#
# COMPACT_ATOMS: atom_id res chain seq x y z
N MET A 1 -33.16 3.11 -2.08
CA MET A 1 -31.87 2.37 -2.06
C MET A 1 -32.18 0.89 -2.08
N ALA A 2 -31.34 0.06 -2.74
CA ALA A 2 -31.34 -1.39 -2.63
C ALA A 2 -30.06 -1.81 -1.91
N PHE A 3 -30.12 -2.87 -1.11
CA PHE A 3 -28.98 -3.40 -0.39
C PHE A 3 -28.63 -4.79 -0.94
N VAL A 4 -27.35 -5.05 -1.19
CA VAL A 4 -26.88 -6.36 -1.62
C VAL A 4 -25.81 -6.85 -0.67
N VAL A 5 -26.05 -8.02 -0.09
CA VAL A 5 -25.16 -8.64 0.89
C VAL A 5 -24.41 -9.79 0.22
N VAL A 6 -23.09 -9.63 0.08
CA VAL A 6 -22.20 -10.63 -0.53
C VAL A 6 -21.28 -11.18 0.53
N LEU A 7 -21.28 -12.50 0.73
CA LEU A 7 -20.47 -13.20 1.71
C LEU A 7 -19.88 -14.49 1.12
N HIS A 8 -18.75 -14.91 1.68
CA HIS A 8 -18.17 -16.22 1.38
C HIS A 8 -18.93 -17.33 2.08
N LEU A 9 -20.05 -17.79 1.48
CA LEU A 9 -20.84 -18.89 2.01
C LEU A 9 -20.30 -20.24 1.50
N PRO A 10 -20.18 -21.27 2.37
CA PRO A 10 -19.80 -22.61 1.93
C PRO A 10 -20.84 -23.18 0.95
N PRO A 11 -20.45 -23.82 -0.17
CA PRO A 11 -21.37 -24.33 -1.17
C PRO A 11 -22.20 -25.53 -0.71
N SER A 12 -21.83 -26.15 0.40
CA SER A 12 -22.42 -27.42 0.89
C SER A 12 -23.55 -27.25 1.92
N HIS A 13 -23.84 -26.01 2.35
CA HIS A 13 -24.85 -25.78 3.40
C HIS A 13 -25.83 -24.68 2.98
N SER A 14 -27.12 -24.90 3.26
CA SER A 14 -28.12 -23.83 3.17
C SER A 14 -27.81 -22.73 4.18
N SER A 15 -27.87 -21.48 3.77
CA SER A 15 -27.63 -20.34 4.66
C SER A 15 -28.93 -19.87 5.30
N ASN A 16 -28.94 -19.69 6.61
CA ASN A 16 -30.05 -19.05 7.33
C ASN A 16 -29.93 -17.52 7.37
N LEU A 17 -28.98 -16.92 6.62
CA LEU A 17 -28.68 -15.49 6.68
C LEU A 17 -29.89 -14.63 6.30
N SER A 18 -30.60 -14.99 5.24
CA SER A 18 -31.82 -14.28 4.81
C SER A 18 -32.88 -14.26 5.93
N SER A 19 -33.07 -15.39 6.61
CA SER A 19 -34.03 -15.50 7.75
C SER A 19 -33.57 -14.70 8.98
N ILE A 20 -32.27 -14.61 9.23
CA ILE A 20 -31.69 -13.82 10.32
C ILE A 20 -31.88 -12.33 10.02
N LEU A 21 -31.51 -11.88 8.83
CA LEU A 21 -31.70 -10.49 8.43
C LEU A 21 -33.15 -10.06 8.40
N ALA A 22 -34.07 -10.90 7.93
CA ALA A 22 -35.49 -10.60 7.89
C ALA A 22 -36.10 -10.34 9.29
N ARG A 23 -35.48 -10.85 10.36
CA ARG A 23 -35.92 -10.58 11.75
C ARG A 23 -35.41 -9.24 12.29
N THR A 24 -34.38 -8.64 11.66
CA THR A 24 -33.71 -7.44 12.17
C THR A 24 -34.07 -6.18 11.38
N THR A 25 -34.76 -6.31 10.25
CA THR A 25 -35.15 -5.17 9.41
C THR A 25 -36.60 -5.26 8.95
N PRO A 26 -37.31 -4.13 8.78
CA PRO A 26 -38.61 -4.08 8.15
C PRO A 26 -38.59 -4.23 6.63
N LEU A 27 -37.38 -4.24 6.02
CA LEU A 27 -37.23 -4.41 4.58
C LEU A 27 -37.48 -5.88 4.17
N ASP A 28 -37.96 -6.06 2.95
CA ASP A 28 -38.09 -7.38 2.35
C ASP A 28 -36.69 -7.96 2.05
N VAL A 29 -36.39 -9.12 2.65
CA VAL A 29 -35.11 -9.81 2.52
C VAL A 29 -35.26 -11.04 1.65
N VAL A 30 -34.60 -11.08 0.52
CA VAL A 30 -34.69 -12.17 -0.46
C VAL A 30 -33.32 -12.75 -0.80
N GLU A 31 -33.28 -14.06 -1.03
CA GLU A 31 -32.12 -14.69 -1.65
C GLU A 31 -32.22 -14.50 -3.17
N VAL A 32 -31.10 -14.03 -3.78
CA VAL A 32 -31.08 -13.66 -5.19
C VAL A 32 -31.33 -14.86 -6.11
N SER A 33 -32.21 -14.69 -7.09
CA SER A 33 -32.45 -15.63 -8.18
C SER A 33 -31.87 -15.12 -9.50
N GLU A 34 -31.50 -16.04 -10.41
CA GLU A 34 -30.96 -15.69 -11.75
C GLU A 34 -31.96 -14.81 -12.52
N GLY A 35 -31.47 -13.67 -13.03
CA GLY A 35 -32.29 -12.71 -13.78
C GLY A 35 -33.22 -11.85 -12.94
N GLU A 36 -33.20 -11.97 -11.62
CA GLU A 36 -34.00 -11.13 -10.71
C GLU A 36 -33.60 -9.65 -10.84
N ARG A 37 -34.60 -8.76 -10.83
CA ARG A 37 -34.37 -7.32 -10.96
C ARG A 37 -34.10 -6.67 -9.62
N ILE A 38 -33.12 -5.74 -9.58
CA ILE A 38 -32.93 -4.86 -8.44
C ILE A 38 -34.19 -4.02 -8.23
N GLN A 39 -34.67 -4.00 -6.98
CA GLN A 39 -35.81 -3.18 -6.55
C GLN A 39 -35.41 -2.36 -5.32
N PRO A 40 -35.83 -1.09 -5.23
CA PRO A 40 -35.57 -0.27 -4.06
C PRO A 40 -36.27 -0.82 -2.81
N ASN A 41 -35.71 -0.51 -1.64
CA ASN A 41 -36.23 -0.92 -0.33
C ASN A 41 -36.26 -2.45 -0.11
N ARG A 42 -35.28 -3.15 -0.71
CA ARG A 42 -35.06 -4.58 -0.53
C ARG A 42 -33.61 -4.88 -0.15
N VAL A 43 -33.44 -5.98 0.57
CA VAL A 43 -32.14 -6.58 0.88
C VAL A 43 -32.01 -7.87 0.08
N PHE A 44 -31.03 -7.92 -0.80
CA PHE A 44 -30.70 -9.07 -1.61
C PHE A 44 -29.51 -9.79 -1.01
N VAL A 45 -29.61 -11.10 -0.83
CA VAL A 45 -28.55 -11.94 -0.24
C VAL A 45 -28.03 -12.91 -1.29
N ILE A 46 -26.72 -13.03 -1.42
CA ILE A 46 -26.11 -13.98 -2.34
C ILE A 46 -26.46 -15.43 -1.95
N PRO A 47 -26.90 -16.30 -2.89
CA PRO A 47 -27.12 -17.72 -2.60
C PRO A 47 -25.80 -18.47 -2.39
N PRO A 48 -25.78 -19.51 -1.52
CA PRO A 48 -24.62 -20.36 -1.34
C PRO A 48 -24.16 -21.04 -2.63
N GLY A 49 -22.86 -21.11 -2.85
CA GLY A 49 -22.29 -21.78 -4.03
C GLY A 49 -22.31 -20.99 -5.33
N TYR A 50 -22.66 -19.72 -5.29
CA TYR A 50 -22.67 -18.85 -6.47
C TYR A 50 -21.76 -17.63 -6.31
N GLY A 51 -21.27 -17.12 -7.44
CA GLY A 51 -20.81 -15.76 -7.60
C GLY A 51 -21.96 -14.86 -8.06
N LEU A 52 -21.87 -13.56 -7.77
CA LEU A 52 -22.90 -12.57 -8.09
C LEU A 52 -22.33 -11.45 -8.94
N ALA A 53 -23.05 -11.08 -9.98
CA ALA A 53 -22.74 -9.88 -10.78
C ALA A 53 -24.05 -9.16 -11.15
N LEU A 54 -23.91 -7.91 -11.58
CA LEU A 54 -25.02 -7.10 -12.08
C LEU A 54 -24.85 -6.93 -13.59
N SER A 55 -25.95 -7.10 -14.37
CA SER A 55 -25.99 -6.85 -15.79
C SER A 55 -27.26 -6.05 -16.14
N GLY A 56 -27.09 -4.78 -16.47
CA GLY A 56 -28.22 -3.86 -16.52
C GLY A 56 -28.86 -3.72 -15.14
N ASN A 57 -30.15 -3.97 -15.04
CA ASN A 57 -30.90 -3.94 -13.76
C ASN A 57 -31.25 -5.36 -13.25
N GLN A 58 -30.47 -6.38 -13.62
CA GLN A 58 -30.72 -7.78 -13.26
C GLN A 58 -29.47 -8.43 -12.67
N PHE A 59 -29.69 -9.32 -11.72
CA PHE A 59 -28.64 -10.15 -11.16
C PHE A 59 -28.27 -11.31 -12.08
N ARG A 60 -26.98 -11.63 -12.12
CA ARG A 60 -26.40 -12.80 -12.78
C ARG A 60 -25.70 -13.67 -11.75
N LEU A 61 -26.08 -14.93 -11.71
CA LEU A 61 -25.50 -15.93 -10.82
C LEU A 61 -24.54 -16.83 -11.60
N THR A 62 -23.31 -16.96 -11.14
CA THR A 62 -22.33 -17.87 -11.73
C THR A 62 -22.08 -19.03 -10.75
N PRO A 63 -22.39 -20.29 -11.11
CA PRO A 63 -22.10 -21.43 -10.24
C PRO A 63 -20.62 -21.52 -9.91
N ARG A 64 -20.29 -21.81 -8.64
CA ARG A 64 -18.92 -22.04 -8.19
C ARG A 64 -18.53 -23.49 -8.41
N ASP A 65 -17.53 -23.73 -9.24
CA ASP A 65 -17.06 -25.08 -9.54
C ASP A 65 -16.42 -25.73 -8.30
N LYS A 66 -16.81 -26.95 -7.96
CA LYS A 66 -16.34 -27.67 -6.78
C LYS A 66 -14.91 -28.21 -6.95
N GLU A 67 -14.44 -28.35 -8.20
CA GLU A 67 -13.14 -28.96 -8.51
C GLU A 67 -11.98 -27.97 -8.58
N PHE A 68 -12.24 -26.68 -8.72
CA PHE A 68 -11.21 -25.66 -8.66
C PHE A 68 -11.55 -24.63 -7.56
N PRO A 69 -10.99 -24.78 -6.35
CA PRO A 69 -11.06 -23.76 -5.32
C PRO A 69 -10.09 -22.61 -5.67
N GLN A 70 -10.25 -22.00 -6.85
CA GLN A 70 -9.70 -20.67 -7.05
C GLN A 70 -10.35 -19.78 -5.99
N LYS A 71 -9.57 -19.01 -5.26
CA LYS A 71 -10.04 -17.92 -4.40
C LYS A 71 -10.77 -16.92 -5.31
N LEU A 72 -12.01 -17.23 -5.69
CA LEU A 72 -12.88 -16.27 -6.36
C LEU A 72 -13.10 -15.12 -5.38
N LEU A 73 -12.61 -13.96 -5.74
CA LEU A 73 -12.84 -12.71 -5.03
C LEU A 73 -14.28 -12.28 -5.36
N LEU A 74 -15.25 -12.85 -4.64
CA LEU A 74 -16.69 -12.70 -4.93
C LEU A 74 -17.17 -11.28 -4.73
N ILE A 75 -16.63 -10.62 -3.72
CA ILE A 75 -16.97 -9.23 -3.38
C ILE A 75 -16.38 -8.30 -4.44
N ASP A 76 -15.14 -8.50 -4.84
CA ASP A 76 -14.52 -7.73 -5.92
C ASP A 76 -15.29 -7.90 -7.24
N GLN A 77 -15.69 -9.13 -7.60
CA GLN A 77 -16.48 -9.41 -8.80
C GLN A 77 -17.81 -8.64 -8.79
N PHE A 78 -18.52 -8.67 -7.67
CA PHE A 78 -19.77 -7.93 -7.54
C PHE A 78 -19.57 -6.42 -7.60
N PHE A 79 -18.57 -5.89 -6.89
CA PHE A 79 -18.29 -4.46 -6.88
C PHE A 79 -17.85 -3.93 -8.24
N HIS A 80 -17.10 -4.70 -9.04
CA HIS A 80 -16.77 -4.34 -10.41
C HIS A 80 -18.03 -4.19 -11.26
N SER A 81 -18.93 -5.18 -11.24
CA SER A 81 -20.18 -5.12 -11.99
C SER A 81 -21.12 -4.00 -11.49
N LEU A 82 -21.15 -3.75 -10.18
CA LEU A 82 -21.92 -2.67 -9.58
C LEU A 82 -21.40 -1.29 -10.05
N ALA A 83 -20.09 -1.10 -10.06
CA ALA A 83 -19.45 0.12 -10.52
C ALA A 83 -19.75 0.39 -12.01
N GLU A 84 -19.65 -0.64 -12.85
CA GLU A 84 -19.94 -0.55 -14.29
C GLU A 84 -21.40 -0.17 -14.57
N GLN A 85 -22.34 -0.72 -13.81
CA GLN A 85 -23.78 -0.56 -14.06
C GLN A 85 -24.38 0.68 -13.39
N CYS A 86 -23.89 1.03 -12.19
CA CYS A 86 -24.49 2.09 -11.38
C CYS A 86 -23.62 3.37 -11.30
N GLY A 87 -22.32 3.30 -11.66
CA GLY A 87 -21.43 4.45 -11.66
C GLY A 87 -21.48 5.25 -10.34
N PRO A 88 -21.74 6.58 -10.41
CA PRO A 88 -21.80 7.43 -9.23
C PRO A 88 -22.90 7.08 -8.21
N GLN A 89 -23.88 6.26 -8.61
CA GLN A 89 -24.97 5.82 -7.73
C GLN A 89 -24.62 4.53 -6.96
N SER A 90 -23.38 4.04 -7.08
CA SER A 90 -22.91 2.86 -6.35
C SER A 90 -22.30 3.23 -5.00
N ALA A 91 -22.56 2.41 -3.99
CA ALA A 91 -21.92 2.49 -2.69
C ALA A 91 -21.32 1.14 -2.32
N GLY A 92 -20.02 1.10 -1.99
CA GLY A 92 -19.32 -0.10 -1.54
C GLY A 92 -19.02 -0.02 -0.04
N VAL A 93 -19.37 -1.09 0.70
CA VAL A 93 -19.12 -1.17 2.14
C VAL A 93 -18.38 -2.46 2.45
N ILE A 94 -17.23 -2.38 3.09
CA ILE A 94 -16.49 -3.52 3.62
C ILE A 94 -16.60 -3.53 5.14
N LEU A 95 -17.20 -4.59 5.65
CA LEU A 95 -17.35 -4.85 7.09
C LEU A 95 -16.32 -5.88 7.57
N SER A 96 -16.42 -6.25 8.86
CA SER A 96 -15.57 -7.25 9.52
C SER A 96 -15.43 -8.53 8.68
N GLY A 97 -14.19 -8.93 8.42
CA GLY A 97 -13.85 -10.13 7.64
C GLY A 97 -12.35 -10.35 7.54
N THR A 98 -11.98 -11.56 7.11
CA THR A 98 -10.58 -11.97 6.91
C THR A 98 -10.22 -11.95 5.42
N GLY A 99 -8.96 -11.62 5.09
CA GLY A 99 -8.46 -11.61 3.72
C GLY A 99 -8.48 -10.24 3.06
N VAL A 100 -8.56 -10.21 1.72
CA VAL A 100 -8.37 -9.00 0.87
C VAL A 100 -9.52 -8.74 -0.08
N ASP A 101 -10.54 -9.61 -0.10
CA ASP A 101 -11.67 -9.51 -1.04
C ASP A 101 -12.47 -8.23 -0.82
N GLY A 102 -12.89 -7.60 -1.90
CA GLY A 102 -13.59 -6.32 -1.93
C GLY A 102 -12.68 -5.10 -2.05
N SER A 103 -11.38 -5.22 -1.80
CA SER A 103 -10.45 -4.07 -1.84
C SER A 103 -10.24 -3.54 -3.26
N ALA A 104 -10.09 -4.41 -4.26
CA ALA A 104 -9.97 -4.02 -5.67
C ALA A 104 -11.30 -3.50 -6.23
N GLY A 105 -12.41 -4.13 -5.83
CA GLY A 105 -13.76 -3.68 -6.21
C GLY A 105 -14.11 -2.31 -5.66
N LEU A 106 -13.71 -1.96 -4.42
CA LEU A 106 -13.86 -0.58 -3.91
C LEU A 106 -13.10 0.44 -4.76
N SER A 107 -11.91 0.08 -5.26
CA SER A 107 -11.15 0.96 -6.17
C SER A 107 -11.92 1.24 -7.46
N THR A 108 -12.63 0.24 -7.98
CA THR A 108 -13.48 0.40 -9.18
C THR A 108 -14.71 1.27 -8.89
N ILE A 109 -15.37 1.05 -7.75
CA ILE A 109 -16.51 1.90 -7.31
C ILE A 109 -16.04 3.37 -7.18
N LYS A 110 -14.90 3.61 -6.55
CA LYS A 110 -14.32 4.95 -6.41
C LYS A 110 -14.00 5.59 -7.75
N ALA A 111 -13.39 4.84 -8.67
CA ALA A 111 -13.06 5.31 -10.02
C ALA A 111 -14.32 5.63 -10.85
N ALA A 112 -15.43 4.94 -10.61
CA ALA A 112 -16.72 5.20 -11.24
C ALA A 112 -17.50 6.38 -10.60
N GLY A 113 -16.93 7.05 -9.61
CA GLY A 113 -17.55 8.18 -8.89
C GLY A 113 -18.51 7.77 -7.76
N GLY A 114 -18.54 6.50 -7.40
CA GLY A 114 -19.29 5.98 -6.26
C GLY A 114 -18.63 6.26 -4.91
N ILE A 115 -19.32 5.98 -3.82
CA ILE A 115 -18.86 6.21 -2.45
C ILE A 115 -18.41 4.90 -1.79
N THR A 116 -17.36 4.97 -0.97
CA THR A 116 -16.70 3.79 -0.40
C THR A 116 -16.56 3.88 1.12
N PHE A 117 -16.85 2.77 1.80
CA PHE A 117 -16.82 2.68 3.26
C PHE A 117 -16.05 1.44 3.71
N ALA A 118 -15.38 1.55 4.85
CA ALA A 118 -14.83 0.41 5.57
C ALA A 118 -15.18 0.52 7.07
N GLN A 119 -15.39 -0.62 7.71
CA GLN A 119 -15.56 -0.65 9.16
C GLN A 119 -14.23 -0.30 9.83
N ASP A 120 -14.30 0.46 10.89
CA ASP A 120 -13.16 0.90 11.70
C ASP A 120 -12.62 -0.22 12.62
N SER A 121 -11.90 0.17 13.67
CA SER A 121 -11.32 -0.76 14.66
C SER A 121 -12.35 -1.56 15.48
N SER A 122 -13.64 -1.28 15.35
CA SER A 122 -14.73 -2.07 15.94
C SER A 122 -14.92 -3.43 15.24
N ALA A 123 -14.26 -3.66 14.08
CA ALA A 123 -14.32 -4.93 13.36
C ALA A 123 -13.66 -6.05 14.17
N VAL A 124 -14.42 -7.12 14.46
CA VAL A 124 -13.90 -8.32 15.14
C VAL A 124 -12.77 -8.96 14.33
N HIS A 125 -12.90 -8.93 12.99
CA HIS A 125 -11.86 -9.38 12.05
C HIS A 125 -11.51 -8.20 11.14
N GLY A 126 -10.40 -7.53 11.45
CA GLY A 126 -9.95 -6.32 10.76
C GLY A 126 -9.23 -6.55 9.42
N GLY A 127 -9.11 -7.80 8.93
CA GLY A 127 -8.35 -8.12 7.71
C GLY A 127 -8.92 -7.44 6.47
N MET A 128 -10.17 -7.68 6.12
CA MET A 128 -10.82 -7.08 4.94
C MET A 128 -10.91 -5.55 5.03
N PRO A 129 -11.48 -4.94 6.11
CA PRO A 129 -11.55 -3.49 6.17
C PRO A 129 -10.16 -2.84 6.24
N GLY A 130 -9.19 -3.44 6.93
CA GLY A 130 -7.82 -2.94 6.98
C GLY A 130 -7.12 -2.94 5.61
N ASN A 131 -7.30 -4.02 4.83
CA ASN A 131 -6.77 -4.08 3.47
C ASN A 131 -7.47 -3.08 2.54
N ALA A 132 -8.79 -2.92 2.66
CA ALA A 132 -9.54 -1.91 1.92
C ALA A 132 -9.01 -0.49 2.21
N VAL A 133 -8.83 -0.14 3.49
CA VAL A 133 -8.27 1.16 3.91
C VAL A 133 -6.84 1.35 3.39
N ALA A 134 -6.03 0.28 3.37
CA ALA A 134 -4.66 0.35 2.86
C ALA A 134 -4.58 0.70 1.36
N THR A 135 -5.63 0.48 0.58
CA THR A 135 -5.69 0.90 -0.85
C THR A 135 -5.74 2.42 -1.02
N GLY A 136 -6.14 3.16 0.01
CA GLY A 136 -6.31 4.62 -0.03
C GLY A 136 -7.55 5.10 -0.82
N VAL A 137 -8.47 4.20 -1.19
CA VAL A 137 -9.69 4.54 -1.95
C VAL A 137 -10.96 4.61 -1.09
N VAL A 138 -10.84 4.30 0.19
CA VAL A 138 -11.97 4.33 1.13
C VAL A 138 -12.25 5.77 1.56
N ASP A 139 -13.47 6.25 1.31
CA ASP A 139 -13.91 7.60 1.69
C ASP A 139 -14.12 7.74 3.20
N PHE A 140 -14.73 6.71 3.82
CA PHE A 140 -15.10 6.77 5.23
C PHE A 140 -14.74 5.47 5.95
N VAL A 141 -14.04 5.61 7.08
CA VAL A 141 -13.71 4.52 8.00
C VAL A 141 -14.46 4.76 9.29
N LEU A 142 -15.58 4.04 9.49
CA LEU A 142 -16.58 4.35 10.52
C LEU A 142 -17.10 3.05 11.18
N PRO A 143 -17.65 3.12 12.40
CA PRO A 143 -18.41 2.01 12.96
C PRO A 143 -19.71 1.78 12.17
N PRO A 144 -20.29 0.57 12.18
CA PRO A 144 -21.43 0.20 11.32
C PRO A 144 -22.65 1.13 11.42
N GLU A 145 -22.93 1.64 12.63
CA GLU A 145 -24.05 2.56 12.88
C GLU A 145 -23.86 3.90 12.16
N GLN A 146 -22.63 4.41 12.12
CA GLN A 146 -22.31 5.65 11.43
C GLN A 146 -22.26 5.45 9.92
N ILE A 147 -21.79 4.28 9.44
CA ILE A 147 -21.89 3.91 8.02
C ILE A 147 -23.34 3.97 7.55
N ALA A 148 -24.26 3.37 8.33
CA ALA A 148 -25.69 3.38 8.00
C ALA A 148 -26.26 4.81 7.94
N ALA A 149 -25.94 5.66 8.92
CA ALA A 149 -26.36 7.07 8.94
C ALA A 149 -25.85 7.84 7.72
N ARG A 150 -24.56 7.64 7.36
CA ARG A 150 -23.95 8.31 6.22
C ARG A 150 -24.50 7.83 4.87
N LEU A 151 -24.81 6.55 4.74
CA LEU A 151 -25.48 5.98 3.56
C LEU A 151 -26.88 6.58 3.35
N ILE A 152 -27.65 6.76 4.43
CA ILE A 152 -28.96 7.40 4.37
C ILE A 152 -28.81 8.84 3.84
N GLN A 153 -27.93 9.62 4.41
CA GLN A 153 -27.64 10.98 3.98
C GLN A 153 -27.27 11.02 2.49
N TRP A 154 -26.27 10.23 2.08
CA TRP A 154 -25.84 10.11 0.69
C TRP A 154 -26.98 9.73 -0.26
N SER A 155 -27.91 8.86 0.16
CA SER A 155 -29.04 8.45 -0.67
C SER A 155 -30.06 9.56 -0.88
N HIS A 156 -30.23 10.45 0.10
CA HIS A 156 -31.10 11.61 -0.03
C HIS A 156 -30.53 12.63 -1.01
N ASP A 157 -29.23 12.86 -0.94
CA ASP A 157 -28.53 13.81 -1.80
C ASP A 157 -28.61 13.40 -3.28
N HIS A 158 -28.51 12.09 -3.57
CA HIS A 158 -28.58 11.54 -4.93
C HIS A 158 -30.01 11.35 -5.49
N ARG A 159 -31.04 11.25 -4.63
CA ARG A 159 -32.43 11.17 -5.09
C ARG A 159 -32.96 12.47 -5.66
N ASN A 160 -32.47 13.56 -5.14
CA ASN A 160 -33.06 14.85 -5.46
C ASN A 160 -32.55 15.46 -6.74
N GLY A 161 -31.71 14.78 -7.56
CA GLY A 161 -31.34 15.17 -8.93
C GLY A 161 -31.13 16.67 -9.18
N ALA A 162 -31.22 17.44 -8.13
CA ALA A 162 -31.22 18.88 -8.09
C ALA A 162 -29.91 19.36 -7.50
N ARG A 163 -29.26 20.21 -8.24
CA ARG A 163 -28.45 21.25 -7.65
C ARG A 163 -29.15 21.75 -6.40
N ASN A 164 -28.50 21.58 -5.31
CA ASN A 164 -28.81 22.00 -3.97
C ASN A 164 -29.84 23.14 -3.82
N PRO A 165 -30.85 22.93 -2.98
CA PRO A 165 -31.37 24.04 -2.22
C PRO A 165 -31.46 23.68 -0.73
N PHE A 166 -30.36 23.62 0.00
CA PHE A 166 -30.40 23.72 1.44
C PHE A 166 -29.89 25.08 1.88
N PRO A 167 -30.77 25.90 2.47
CA PRO A 167 -30.31 27.09 3.12
C PRO A 167 -29.79 26.75 4.51
N THR A 168 -28.63 27.29 4.83
CA THR A 168 -28.14 27.66 6.15
C THR A 168 -27.26 26.75 6.99
N ASN A 169 -27.03 25.44 6.68
CA ASN A 169 -26.01 24.70 7.44
C ASN A 169 -24.81 24.19 6.60
N GLU A 170 -24.95 24.13 5.27
CA GLU A 170 -23.88 23.67 4.38
C GLU A 170 -22.72 24.65 4.30
N LEU A 171 -23.00 25.95 4.29
CA LEU A 171 -21.95 26.97 4.32
C LEU A 171 -21.03 26.85 5.56
N HIS A 172 -21.57 26.39 6.69
CA HIS A 172 -20.77 26.14 7.88
C HIS A 172 -20.02 24.82 7.82
N LEU A 173 -20.58 23.78 7.18
CA LEU A 173 -19.89 22.49 6.99
C LEU A 173 -18.80 22.60 5.92
N GLU A 174 -19.09 23.21 4.77
CA GLU A 174 -18.08 23.49 3.75
C GLU A 174 -16.98 24.42 4.27
N GLN A 175 -17.34 25.44 5.05
CA GLN A 175 -16.36 26.32 5.69
C GLN A 175 -15.54 25.56 6.75
N ALA A 176 -16.13 24.64 7.50
CA ALA A 176 -15.43 23.81 8.46
C ALA A 176 -14.49 22.83 7.77
N GLU A 177 -14.92 22.16 6.71
CA GLU A 177 -14.10 21.27 5.89
C GLU A 177 -12.97 22.02 5.17
N MET A 178 -13.26 23.19 4.60
CA MET A 178 -12.24 24.07 4.01
C MET A 178 -11.24 24.57 5.06
N GLN A 179 -11.70 24.88 6.26
CA GLN A 179 -10.83 25.31 7.35
C GLN A 179 -9.97 24.16 7.87
N GLU A 180 -10.53 22.96 8.00
CA GLU A 180 -9.79 21.76 8.39
C GLU A 180 -8.73 21.39 7.35
N GLU A 181 -9.06 21.49 6.05
CA GLU A 181 -8.08 21.29 4.98
C GLU A 181 -6.99 22.36 5.02
N ALA A 182 -7.34 23.63 5.27
CA ALA A 182 -6.36 24.70 5.43
C ALA A 182 -5.43 24.44 6.63
N ASP A 183 -5.97 24.05 7.78
CA ASP A 183 -5.18 23.69 8.96
C ASP A 183 -4.26 22.49 8.68
N PHE A 184 -4.73 21.49 7.93
CA PHE A 184 -3.92 20.36 7.48
C PHE A 184 -2.74 20.81 6.61
N GLN A 185 -3.00 21.66 5.60
CA GLN A 185 -1.96 22.18 4.70
C GLN A 185 -0.93 23.06 5.44
N GLU A 186 -1.38 23.85 6.41
CA GLU A 186 -0.47 24.65 7.25
C GLU A 186 0.42 23.76 8.12
N ILE A 187 -0.09 22.65 8.69
CA ILE A 187 0.72 21.67 9.44
C ILE A 187 1.77 21.05 8.51
N LEU A 188 1.40 20.66 7.28
CA LEU A 188 2.36 20.14 6.30
C LEU A 188 3.43 21.15 5.94
N THR A 189 3.06 22.42 5.88
CA THR A 189 4.02 23.53 5.64
C THR A 189 5.01 23.66 6.79
N LEU A 190 4.54 23.59 8.05
CA LEU A 190 5.41 23.57 9.24
C LEU A 190 6.36 22.38 9.21
N LEU A 191 5.85 21.17 8.93
CA LEU A 191 6.68 19.97 8.81
C LEU A 191 7.74 20.09 7.71
N THR A 192 7.36 20.61 6.54
CA THR A 192 8.27 20.81 5.42
C THR A 192 9.35 21.84 5.78
N ALA A 193 8.98 22.94 6.43
CA ALA A 193 9.93 23.97 6.86
C ALA A 193 10.92 23.46 7.92
N SER A 194 10.48 22.60 8.83
CA SER A 194 11.32 22.03 9.90
C SER A 194 12.28 20.97 9.39
N SER A 195 11.81 20.06 8.53
CA SER A 195 12.56 18.86 8.11
C SER A 195 13.31 19.01 6.78
N GLY A 196 12.85 19.94 5.91
CA GLY A 196 13.27 20.06 4.52
C GLY A 196 12.67 19.00 3.60
N ILE A 197 11.75 18.16 4.09
CA ILE A 197 11.10 17.08 3.34
C ILE A 197 9.79 17.61 2.74
N ASP A 198 9.54 17.36 1.45
CA ASP A 198 8.34 17.82 0.73
C ASP A 198 7.09 16.99 1.10
N PHE A 199 6.60 17.16 2.35
CA PHE A 199 5.40 16.48 2.83
C PHE A 199 4.12 16.88 2.09
N GLN A 200 4.09 18.04 1.44
CA GLN A 200 2.92 18.50 0.69
C GLN A 200 2.61 17.61 -0.51
N ASN A 201 3.63 16.94 -1.05
CA ASN A 201 3.49 16.03 -2.17
C ASN A 201 3.50 14.53 -1.77
N TYR A 202 3.40 14.24 -0.47
CA TYR A 202 3.09 12.90 0.03
C TYR A 202 1.59 12.61 -0.12
N LYS A 203 1.20 11.32 -0.02
CA LYS A 203 -0.23 10.95 -0.07
C LYS A 203 -0.98 11.49 1.16
N PRO A 204 -1.97 12.39 0.97
CA PRO A 204 -2.65 13.08 2.07
C PRO A 204 -3.31 12.15 3.07
N ALA A 205 -3.96 11.07 2.62
CA ALA A 205 -4.64 10.11 3.50
C ALA A 205 -3.69 9.46 4.52
N THR A 206 -2.43 9.20 4.12
CA THR A 206 -1.43 8.62 5.02
C THR A 206 -1.01 9.61 6.10
N LEU A 207 -0.75 10.87 5.71
CA LEU A 207 -0.34 11.92 6.64
C LEU A 207 -1.46 12.31 7.59
N ARG A 208 -2.70 12.46 7.09
CA ARG A 208 -3.86 12.82 7.89
C ARG A 208 -4.06 11.86 9.06
N ARG A 209 -4.04 10.54 8.80
CA ARG A 209 -4.15 9.53 9.86
C ARG A 209 -3.04 9.63 10.92
N ARG A 210 -1.82 10.04 10.52
CA ARG A 210 -0.71 10.22 11.48
C ARG A 210 -0.87 11.48 12.32
N LEU A 211 -1.32 12.56 11.70
CA LEU A 211 -1.66 13.80 12.38
C LEU A 211 -2.77 13.59 13.42
N GLU A 212 -3.86 12.92 13.03
CA GLU A 212 -4.97 12.60 13.92
C GLU A 212 -4.50 11.75 15.12
N ARG A 213 -3.66 10.74 14.86
CA ARG A 213 -3.08 9.93 15.91
C ARG A 213 -2.22 10.76 16.89
N ARG A 214 -1.38 11.66 16.37
CA ARG A 214 -0.55 12.53 17.23
C ARG A 214 -1.39 13.52 18.01
N ALA A 215 -2.37 14.14 17.38
CA ALA A 215 -3.33 15.02 18.05
C ALA A 215 -4.03 14.29 19.21
N ALA A 216 -4.48 13.06 19.00
CA ALA A 216 -5.09 12.23 20.05
C ALA A 216 -4.11 11.93 21.20
N VAL A 217 -2.84 11.61 20.91
CA VAL A 217 -1.78 11.41 21.93
C VAL A 217 -1.56 12.67 22.74
N CYS A 218 -1.59 13.84 22.12
CA CYS A 218 -1.46 15.14 22.76
C CYS A 218 -2.76 15.62 23.43
N GLN A 219 -3.84 14.81 23.38
CA GLN A 219 -5.17 15.15 23.91
C GLN A 219 -5.76 16.44 23.32
N VAL A 220 -5.55 16.63 22.02
CA VAL A 220 -6.04 17.79 21.27
C VAL A 220 -7.17 17.36 20.34
N GLU A 221 -8.30 18.07 20.40
CA GLU A 221 -9.56 17.62 19.78
C GLU A 221 -9.73 18.01 18.30
N SER A 222 -8.88 18.89 17.75
CA SER A 222 -9.01 19.34 16.36
C SER A 222 -7.64 19.64 15.71
N LEU A 223 -7.57 19.56 14.38
CA LEU A 223 -6.36 19.93 13.64
C LEU A 223 -5.98 21.40 13.83
N LYS A 224 -6.95 22.29 13.98
CA LYS A 224 -6.71 23.70 14.31
C LYS A 224 -5.99 23.86 15.64
N ALA A 225 -6.48 23.20 16.68
CA ALA A 225 -5.86 23.25 18.00
C ALA A 225 -4.49 22.57 17.99
N TYR A 226 -4.33 21.48 17.23
CA TYR A 226 -3.07 20.77 17.07
C TYR A 226 -2.02 21.63 16.34
N ARG A 227 -2.41 22.36 15.29
CA ARG A 227 -1.54 23.34 14.63
C ARG A 227 -1.04 24.41 15.60
N GLN A 228 -1.96 24.96 16.42
CA GLN A 228 -1.56 25.93 17.45
C GLN A 228 -0.59 25.30 18.46
N TYR A 229 -0.87 24.07 18.89
CA TYR A 229 -0.01 23.34 19.82
C TYR A 229 1.40 23.15 19.25
N LEU A 230 1.53 22.78 17.97
CA LEU A 230 2.81 22.60 17.28
C LEU A 230 3.67 23.88 17.25
N ASN A 231 3.06 25.06 17.10
CA ASN A 231 3.78 26.34 17.08
C ASN A 231 4.49 26.65 18.41
N PHE A 232 3.98 26.13 19.53
CA PHE A 232 4.55 26.36 20.85
C PHE A 232 5.36 25.17 21.38
N ASN A 233 5.36 24.05 20.67
CA ASN A 233 5.99 22.80 21.10
C ASN A 233 6.90 22.22 20.00
N PRO A 234 8.13 22.71 19.82
CA PRO A 234 9.06 22.23 18.81
C PRO A 234 9.37 20.72 18.93
N ASN A 235 9.40 20.20 20.16
CA ASN A 235 9.61 18.76 20.40
C ASN A 235 8.48 17.91 19.80
N GLU A 236 7.23 18.41 19.83
CA GLU A 236 6.11 17.71 19.22
C GLU A 236 6.20 17.73 17.70
N LEU A 237 6.69 18.80 17.10
CA LEU A 237 6.92 18.88 15.66
C LEU A 237 7.95 17.84 15.21
N GLU A 238 9.03 17.64 15.99
CA GLU A 238 10.01 16.56 15.73
C GLU A 238 9.37 15.16 15.89
N MET A 239 8.53 14.96 16.90
CA MET A 239 7.81 13.70 17.09
C MET A 239 6.82 13.42 15.95
N LEU A 240 6.14 14.45 15.46
CA LEU A 240 5.24 14.36 14.34
C LEU A 240 6.01 14.03 13.04
N GLU A 241 7.16 14.64 12.79
CA GLU A 241 8.05 14.30 11.66
C GLU A 241 8.41 12.81 11.70
N GLN A 242 8.81 12.30 12.86
CA GLN A 242 9.15 10.89 13.04
C GLN A 242 7.95 9.95 12.82
N GLU A 243 6.75 10.35 13.21
CA GLU A 243 5.52 9.57 12.98
C GLU A 243 5.07 9.63 11.52
N ALA A 244 5.26 10.77 10.83
CA ALA A 244 4.93 10.94 9.42
C ALA A 244 5.81 10.06 8.53
N LEU A 245 7.08 9.86 8.91
CA LEU A 245 8.01 8.96 8.23
C LEU A 245 7.82 7.53 8.74
N ILE A 246 7.21 6.69 7.94
CA ILE A 246 6.89 5.31 8.32
C ILE A 246 8.12 4.42 8.19
N HIS A 247 8.57 3.83 9.29
CA HIS A 247 9.79 3.03 9.36
C HIS A 247 9.54 1.54 9.65
N VAL A 248 8.38 1.00 9.21
CA VAL A 248 8.07 -0.43 9.42
C VAL A 248 8.84 -1.29 8.42
N THR A 249 9.81 -2.04 8.90
CA THR A 249 10.65 -2.94 8.12
C THR A 249 10.98 -4.22 8.88
N SER A 250 11.44 -5.25 8.20
CA SER A 250 11.91 -6.50 8.78
C SER A 250 12.94 -7.17 7.87
N PHE A 251 13.79 -8.02 8.45
CA PHE A 251 14.71 -8.84 7.66
C PHE A 251 13.94 -9.78 6.73
N PHE A 252 14.41 -9.91 5.50
CA PHE A 252 13.84 -10.78 4.45
C PHE A 252 12.33 -10.59 4.25
N ARG A 253 11.85 -9.35 4.35
CA ARG A 253 10.46 -9.01 4.10
C ARG A 253 10.05 -9.45 2.69
N GLU A 254 8.98 -10.27 2.58
CA GLU A 254 8.55 -10.94 1.36
C GLU A 254 9.64 -11.92 0.86
N PRO A 255 9.82 -13.08 1.52
CA PRO A 255 10.92 -14.01 1.27
C PRO A 255 11.03 -14.49 -0.18
N GLU A 256 9.89 -14.57 -0.89
CA GLU A 256 9.81 -14.97 -2.29
C GLU A 256 10.58 -14.00 -3.19
N MET A 257 10.60 -12.70 -2.85
CA MET A 257 11.39 -11.71 -3.58
C MET A 257 12.88 -12.02 -3.49
N PHE A 258 13.39 -12.38 -2.32
CA PHE A 258 14.81 -12.73 -2.14
C PHE A 258 15.16 -14.03 -2.84
N ALA A 259 14.25 -15.01 -2.83
CA ALA A 259 14.42 -16.24 -3.61
C ALA A 259 14.49 -15.95 -5.11
N PHE A 260 13.62 -15.08 -5.62
CA PHE A 260 13.61 -14.64 -7.00
C PHE A 260 14.86 -13.82 -7.36
N LEU A 261 15.28 -12.91 -6.49
CA LEU A 261 16.52 -12.15 -6.65
C LEU A 261 17.70 -13.11 -6.88
N LYS A 262 17.83 -14.14 -6.03
CA LYS A 262 18.93 -15.11 -6.08
C LYS A 262 18.86 -16.06 -7.27
N SER A 263 17.66 -16.53 -7.63
CA SER A 263 17.47 -17.55 -8.69
C SER A 263 17.40 -16.97 -10.10
N THR A 264 16.96 -15.73 -10.26
CA THR A 264 16.63 -15.14 -11.56
C THR A 264 17.39 -13.86 -11.85
N VAL A 265 17.33 -12.87 -10.95
CA VAL A 265 17.88 -11.53 -11.21
C VAL A 265 19.42 -11.56 -11.19
N LEU A 266 20.01 -12.07 -10.13
CA LEU A 266 21.47 -12.11 -9.99
C LEU A 266 22.15 -12.92 -11.09
N PRO A 267 21.68 -14.12 -11.51
CA PRO A 267 22.24 -14.83 -12.64
C PRO A 267 22.24 -14.01 -13.95
N GLN A 268 21.22 -13.22 -14.21
CA GLN A 268 21.15 -12.36 -15.39
C GLN A 268 22.14 -11.19 -15.29
N LEU A 269 22.20 -10.53 -14.14
CA LEU A 269 23.13 -9.42 -13.90
C LEU A 269 24.59 -9.81 -14.08
N ILE A 270 24.99 -11.02 -13.67
CA ILE A 270 26.39 -11.46 -13.79
C ILE A 270 26.75 -11.95 -15.20
N THR A 271 25.80 -12.15 -16.11
CA THR A 271 26.08 -12.65 -17.48
C THR A 271 26.91 -11.67 -18.29
N HIS A 272 26.70 -10.37 -18.08
CA HIS A 272 27.39 -9.29 -18.79
C HIS A 272 28.29 -8.43 -17.89
N TYR A 273 28.63 -8.99 -16.72
CA TYR A 273 29.30 -8.25 -15.66
C TYR A 273 30.84 -8.16 -15.89
N ASP A 274 31.37 -6.97 -15.66
CA ASP A 274 32.83 -6.71 -15.72
C ASP A 274 33.47 -6.99 -14.36
N GLU A 275 34.20 -8.09 -14.22
CA GLU A 275 34.81 -8.53 -12.96
C GLU A 275 35.77 -7.49 -12.33
N HIS A 276 36.24 -6.50 -13.10
CA HIS A 276 37.11 -5.45 -12.61
C HIS A 276 36.37 -4.26 -11.98
N LYS A 277 35.03 -4.24 -12.06
CA LYS A 277 34.21 -3.20 -11.46
C LYS A 277 33.46 -3.71 -10.23
N PRO A 278 33.21 -2.86 -9.21
CA PRO A 278 32.39 -3.25 -8.08
C PRO A 278 30.94 -3.43 -8.51
N PHE A 279 30.28 -4.48 -8.03
CA PHE A 279 28.83 -4.64 -8.15
C PHE A 279 28.13 -3.61 -7.28
N ARG A 280 27.34 -2.72 -7.89
CA ARG A 280 26.80 -1.52 -7.25
C ARG A 280 25.30 -1.63 -7.03
N VAL A 281 24.90 -1.51 -5.79
CA VAL A 281 23.48 -1.60 -5.36
C VAL A 281 23.08 -0.32 -4.67
N TRP A 282 21.84 0.12 -4.86
CA TRP A 282 21.26 1.21 -4.09
C TRP A 282 19.93 0.79 -3.46
N VAL A 283 19.77 1.09 -2.16
CA VAL A 283 18.56 0.87 -1.38
C VAL A 283 18.08 2.22 -0.86
N PRO A 284 17.25 2.96 -1.63
CA PRO A 284 16.63 4.18 -1.17
C PRO A 284 15.47 3.88 -0.21
N GLY A 285 15.27 4.72 0.82
CA GLY A 285 14.28 4.49 1.88
C GLY A 285 14.66 3.30 2.75
N CYS A 286 15.94 3.17 3.10
CA CYS A 286 16.50 2.00 3.75
C CYS A 286 16.03 1.79 5.21
N SER A 287 15.35 2.76 5.80
CA SER A 287 14.89 2.72 7.20
C SER A 287 16.00 2.31 8.17
N SER A 288 15.74 1.41 9.10
CA SER A 288 16.71 0.88 10.08
C SER A 288 17.68 -0.17 9.53
N GLY A 289 17.68 -0.43 8.22
CA GLY A 289 18.70 -1.19 7.51
C GLY A 289 18.42 -2.67 7.30
N GLU A 290 17.29 -3.21 7.72
CA GLU A 290 16.96 -4.62 7.56
C GLU A 290 16.95 -5.07 6.09
N GLU A 291 16.39 -4.25 5.19
CA GLU A 291 16.42 -4.50 3.75
C GLU A 291 17.86 -4.50 3.20
N VAL A 292 18.67 -3.52 3.63
CA VAL A 292 20.08 -3.37 3.24
C VAL A 292 20.86 -4.63 3.51
N TYR A 293 20.78 -5.10 4.75
CA TYR A 293 21.52 -6.28 5.18
C TYR A 293 20.92 -7.58 4.64
N SER A 294 19.62 -7.64 4.41
CA SER A 294 18.99 -8.80 3.73
C SER A 294 19.50 -8.96 2.29
N ILE A 295 19.61 -7.85 1.56
CA ILE A 295 20.19 -7.85 0.20
C ILE A 295 21.68 -8.22 0.25
N LEU A 296 22.47 -7.62 1.16
CA LEU A 296 23.88 -7.95 1.30
C LEU A 296 24.11 -9.43 1.61
N ILE A 297 23.33 -10.00 2.55
CA ILE A 297 23.41 -11.43 2.89
C ILE A 297 23.10 -12.28 1.65
N CYS A 298 22.04 -11.92 0.92
CA CYS A 298 21.66 -12.65 -0.30
C CYS A 298 22.76 -12.59 -1.38
N LEU A 299 23.38 -11.41 -1.56
CA LEU A 299 24.51 -11.25 -2.48
C LEU A 299 25.73 -12.06 -2.04
N LEU A 300 26.12 -11.99 -0.77
CA LEU A 300 27.26 -12.72 -0.24
C LEU A 300 27.10 -14.23 -0.36
N GLU A 301 25.90 -14.75 -0.08
CA GLU A 301 25.57 -16.17 -0.30
C GLU A 301 25.72 -16.55 -1.77
N PHE A 302 25.18 -15.75 -2.69
CA PHE A 302 25.26 -15.99 -4.13
C PHE A 302 26.72 -15.91 -4.64
N TRP A 303 27.50 -14.92 -4.18
CA TRP A 303 28.92 -14.77 -4.53
C TRP A 303 29.75 -15.97 -4.09
N GLU A 304 29.52 -16.44 -2.87
CA GLU A 304 30.20 -17.65 -2.35
C GLU A 304 29.84 -18.91 -3.14
N GLU A 305 28.55 -19.14 -3.42
CA GLU A 305 28.08 -20.27 -4.22
C GLU A 305 28.66 -20.29 -5.63
N ARG A 306 28.84 -19.13 -6.25
CA ARG A 306 29.36 -18.97 -7.61
C ARG A 306 30.88 -18.74 -7.65
N LYS A 307 31.53 -18.65 -6.50
CA LYS A 307 32.97 -18.36 -6.35
C LYS A 307 33.38 -17.06 -7.05
N LEU A 308 32.53 -16.04 -6.97
CA LEU A 308 32.81 -14.74 -7.57
C LEU A 308 33.78 -13.96 -6.68
N THR A 309 34.71 -13.23 -7.30
CA THR A 309 35.75 -12.44 -6.61
C THR A 309 35.46 -10.95 -6.58
N THR A 310 34.45 -10.54 -7.31
CA THR A 310 34.10 -9.13 -7.47
C THR A 310 33.67 -8.49 -6.16
N SER A 311 34.12 -7.27 -5.92
CA SER A 311 33.71 -6.48 -4.76
C SER A 311 32.27 -6.00 -4.89
N ILE A 312 31.55 -5.99 -3.77
CA ILE A 312 30.18 -5.45 -3.68
C ILE A 312 30.28 -4.06 -3.04
N LYS A 313 29.52 -3.10 -3.56
CA LYS A 313 29.35 -1.77 -2.99
C LYS A 313 27.89 -1.41 -2.92
N LEU A 314 27.33 -1.36 -1.73
CA LEU A 314 25.94 -1.03 -1.50
C LEU A 314 25.80 0.39 -0.93
N PHE A 315 24.94 1.19 -1.55
CA PHE A 315 24.52 2.50 -1.06
C PHE A 315 23.13 2.36 -0.43
N ALA A 316 22.97 2.87 0.78
CA ALA A 316 21.71 2.86 1.48
C ALA A 316 21.37 4.28 1.93
N THR A 317 20.18 4.76 1.61
CA THR A 317 19.81 6.13 1.91
C THR A 317 18.41 6.23 2.49
N ASP A 318 18.23 7.19 3.39
CA ASP A 318 16.94 7.54 3.98
C ASP A 318 16.91 9.04 4.32
N VAL A 319 15.73 9.63 4.40
CA VAL A 319 15.56 11.04 4.78
C VAL A 319 15.73 11.25 6.29
N SER A 320 15.52 10.23 7.10
CA SER A 320 15.56 10.27 8.56
C SER A 320 16.95 9.95 9.11
N GLU A 321 17.64 10.95 9.67
CA GLU A 321 18.93 10.77 10.33
C GLU A 321 18.88 9.76 11.49
N ARG A 322 17.72 9.69 12.15
CA ARG A 322 17.51 8.75 13.27
C ARG A 322 17.66 7.31 12.80
N VAL A 323 16.95 6.91 11.76
CA VAL A 323 16.99 5.50 11.27
C VAL A 323 18.35 5.19 10.62
N ILE A 324 18.98 6.17 9.97
CA ILE A 324 20.35 6.06 9.46
C ILE A 324 21.35 5.67 10.55
N ARG A 325 21.22 6.25 11.75
CA ARG A 325 22.07 5.86 12.89
C ARG A 325 21.87 4.41 13.30
N TYR A 326 20.61 3.92 13.33
CA TYR A 326 20.31 2.52 13.60
C TYR A 326 20.88 1.60 12.52
N ALA A 327 20.67 1.93 11.27
CA ALA A 327 21.18 1.17 10.13
C ALA A 327 22.73 1.08 10.18
N ARG A 328 23.42 2.19 10.46
CA ARG A 328 24.89 2.19 10.60
C ARG A 328 25.39 1.34 11.79
N ALA A 329 24.68 1.36 12.90
CA ALA A 329 25.02 0.54 14.06
C ALA A 329 24.85 -0.95 13.76
N GLY A 330 23.85 -1.32 12.93
CA GLY A 330 23.54 -2.69 12.56
C GLY A 330 23.25 -3.59 13.77
N LEU A 331 22.65 -3.01 14.83
CA LEU A 331 22.34 -3.70 16.08
C LEU A 331 20.83 -3.90 16.21
N TYR A 332 20.39 -5.14 16.27
CA TYR A 332 18.99 -5.53 16.26
C TYR A 332 18.64 -6.39 17.46
N SER A 333 17.40 -6.30 17.93
CA SER A 333 16.91 -7.12 19.03
C SER A 333 16.77 -8.59 18.64
N GLU A 334 16.68 -9.48 19.60
CA GLU A 334 16.44 -10.91 19.43
C GLU A 334 15.21 -11.27 18.57
N LYS A 335 14.29 -10.32 18.37
CA LYS A 335 13.10 -10.48 17.51
C LYS A 335 13.45 -10.87 16.06
N ILE A 336 14.66 -10.55 15.58
CA ILE A 336 15.10 -10.93 14.23
C ILE A 336 15.20 -12.44 14.03
N CYS A 337 15.30 -13.24 15.10
CA CYS A 337 15.30 -14.70 15.03
C CYS A 337 14.01 -15.29 14.41
N ALA A 338 12.93 -14.51 14.36
CA ALA A 338 11.69 -14.92 13.70
C ALA A 338 11.76 -14.81 12.16
N THR A 339 12.69 -14.02 11.62
CA THR A 339 12.78 -13.72 10.17
C THR A 339 14.14 -14.06 9.56
N VAL A 340 15.17 -14.26 10.37
CA VAL A 340 16.51 -14.65 9.94
C VAL A 340 16.79 -16.07 10.37
N SER A 341 17.22 -16.93 9.44
CA SER A 341 17.51 -18.35 9.76
C SER A 341 18.69 -18.49 10.72
N PRO A 342 18.75 -19.57 11.51
CA PRO A 342 19.86 -19.82 12.43
C PRO A 342 21.24 -19.82 11.75
N GLU A 343 21.34 -20.35 10.53
CA GLU A 343 22.57 -20.41 9.74
C GLU A 343 23.05 -19.00 9.38
N ARG A 344 22.12 -18.11 8.95
CA ARG A 344 22.41 -16.72 8.64
C ARG A 344 22.80 -15.93 9.89
N LEU A 345 22.11 -16.17 11.03
CA LEU A 345 22.46 -15.57 12.30
C LEU A 345 23.90 -15.94 12.71
N GLN A 346 24.27 -17.20 12.61
CA GLN A 346 25.60 -17.68 12.94
C GLN A 346 26.68 -17.09 11.99
N LYS A 347 26.37 -16.98 10.71
CA LYS A 347 27.35 -16.58 9.68
C LYS A 347 27.54 -15.06 9.59
N PHE A 348 26.48 -14.29 9.69
CA PHE A 348 26.49 -12.86 9.37
C PHE A 348 26.29 -11.93 10.58
N PHE A 349 26.03 -12.50 11.75
CA PHE A 349 25.79 -11.71 12.95
C PHE A 349 26.67 -12.17 14.11
N THR A 350 26.95 -11.23 15.01
CA THR A 350 27.59 -11.49 16.30
C THR A 350 26.56 -11.22 17.41
N LYS A 351 26.32 -12.22 18.27
CA LYS A 351 25.40 -12.08 19.41
C LYS A 351 26.02 -11.18 20.47
N GLN A 352 25.28 -10.16 20.90
CA GLN A 352 25.67 -9.23 21.98
C GLN A 352 24.56 -9.14 23.03
N GLY A 353 24.68 -9.96 24.07
CA GLY A 353 23.63 -10.10 25.08
C GLY A 353 22.31 -10.60 24.48
N SER A 354 21.23 -9.80 24.59
CA SER A 354 19.93 -10.05 23.97
C SER A 354 19.81 -9.53 22.53
N ASN A 355 20.88 -8.96 21.98
CA ASN A 355 20.88 -8.38 20.64
C ASN A 355 21.79 -9.14 19.68
N TYR A 356 21.63 -8.89 18.38
CA TYR A 356 22.46 -9.36 17.30
C TYR A 356 23.02 -8.17 16.52
N GLN A 357 24.33 -8.13 16.33
CA GLN A 357 24.97 -7.12 15.51
C GLN A 357 25.45 -7.73 14.20
N ILE A 358 25.18 -7.07 13.09
CA ILE A 358 25.75 -7.43 11.77
C ILE A 358 27.27 -7.39 11.88
N ASN A 359 27.97 -8.39 11.33
CA ASN A 359 29.40 -8.49 11.36
C ASN A 359 30.06 -7.29 10.67
N LYS A 360 31.22 -6.86 11.16
CA LYS A 360 31.94 -5.68 10.66
C LYS A 360 32.24 -5.76 9.16
N ASN A 361 32.69 -6.91 8.67
CA ASN A 361 32.99 -7.15 7.25
C ASN A 361 31.77 -6.94 6.34
N VAL A 362 30.56 -7.25 6.80
CA VAL A 362 29.31 -6.99 6.05
C VAL A 362 28.96 -5.51 6.07
N ARG A 363 29.10 -4.85 7.24
CA ARG A 363 28.82 -3.41 7.37
C ARG A 363 29.73 -2.53 6.52
N GLU A 364 30.99 -2.93 6.32
CA GLU A 364 31.98 -2.21 5.51
C GLU A 364 31.67 -2.23 4.00
N LEU A 365 30.81 -3.14 3.54
CA LEU A 365 30.34 -3.18 2.15
C LEU A 365 29.27 -2.13 1.84
N CYS A 366 28.70 -1.48 2.85
CA CYS A 366 27.65 -0.49 2.66
C CYS A 366 28.05 0.92 3.11
N VAL A 367 27.62 1.90 2.32
CA VAL A 367 27.66 3.33 2.64
C VAL A 367 26.25 3.77 2.95
N ILE A 368 25.99 4.11 4.22
CA ILE A 368 24.67 4.51 4.69
C ILE A 368 24.66 6.01 4.94
N ALA A 369 23.79 6.76 4.25
CA ALA A 369 23.78 8.21 4.28
C ALA A 369 22.36 8.80 4.30
N LYS A 370 22.21 10.00 4.91
CA LYS A 370 20.99 10.78 4.78
C LYS A 370 20.88 11.33 3.35
N GLN A 371 19.76 11.07 2.69
CA GLN A 371 19.49 11.57 1.34
C GLN A 371 17.99 11.56 1.06
N ASP A 372 17.48 12.64 0.51
CA ASP A 372 16.15 12.70 -0.09
C ASP A 372 16.24 12.31 -1.56
N ILE A 373 15.62 11.19 -1.93
CA ILE A 373 15.61 10.68 -3.31
C ILE A 373 14.89 11.59 -4.29
N THR A 374 14.08 12.54 -3.81
CA THR A 374 13.30 13.46 -4.64
C THR A 374 14.06 14.74 -5.00
N GLN A 375 15.17 15.02 -4.30
CA GLN A 375 15.91 16.29 -4.41
C GLN A 375 17.40 16.09 -4.67
N ALA A 376 18.01 15.05 -4.08
CA ALA A 376 19.45 14.86 -4.15
C ALA A 376 19.88 14.20 -5.47
N PRO A 377 21.13 14.50 -5.94
CA PRO A 377 21.66 13.85 -7.14
C PRO A 377 21.76 12.33 -6.92
N PRO A 378 21.41 11.52 -7.94
CA PRO A 378 21.47 10.08 -7.84
C PRO A 378 22.90 9.54 -7.86
N PHE A 379 23.06 8.32 -7.35
CA PHE A 379 24.22 7.50 -7.70
C PHE A 379 24.14 7.13 -9.18
N SER A 380 25.25 6.75 -9.77
CA SER A 380 25.31 6.34 -11.18
C SER A 380 25.90 4.95 -11.34
N GLN A 381 25.69 4.35 -12.50
CA GLN A 381 26.23 3.03 -12.85
C GLN A 381 25.85 1.96 -11.81
N LEU A 382 24.58 1.88 -11.48
CA LEU A 382 24.05 0.88 -10.56
C LEU A 382 23.59 -0.37 -11.32
N ASP A 383 23.93 -1.53 -10.78
CA ASP A 383 23.47 -2.82 -11.31
C ASP A 383 22.07 -3.15 -10.76
N LEU A 384 21.79 -2.71 -9.54
CA LEU A 384 20.55 -2.99 -8.85
C LEU A 384 20.07 -1.82 -8.00
N ILE A 385 18.78 -1.48 -8.11
CA ILE A 385 18.09 -0.60 -7.17
C ILE A 385 16.98 -1.41 -6.50
N SER A 386 16.91 -1.40 -5.16
CA SER A 386 15.79 -1.92 -4.40
C SER A 386 15.06 -0.78 -3.70
N CYS A 387 13.94 -0.34 -4.28
CA CYS A 387 13.06 0.67 -3.71
C CYS A 387 11.71 0.05 -3.37
N ARG A 388 11.61 -0.54 -2.19
CA ARG A 388 10.44 -1.32 -1.78
C ARG A 388 9.72 -0.66 -0.61
N ASN A 389 8.40 -0.58 -0.74
CA ASN A 389 7.51 -0.01 0.28
C ASN A 389 7.82 1.47 0.64
N VAL A 390 8.29 2.24 -0.34
CA VAL A 390 8.61 3.67 -0.22
C VAL A 390 7.68 4.50 -1.10
N LEU A 391 7.50 4.10 -2.36
CA LEU A 391 6.69 4.83 -3.34
C LEU A 391 5.19 4.85 -2.96
N ILE A 392 4.76 3.92 -2.11
CA ILE A 392 3.38 3.89 -1.57
C ILE A 392 3.03 5.15 -0.78
N TYR A 393 4.01 5.88 -0.27
CA TYR A 393 3.83 7.13 0.50
C TYR A 393 3.94 8.39 -0.37
N LEU A 394 4.59 8.28 -1.52
CA LEU A 394 4.82 9.40 -2.42
C LEU A 394 3.60 9.64 -3.32
N GLY A 395 3.20 10.92 -3.42
CA GLY A 395 2.19 11.34 -4.37
C GLY A 395 2.70 11.32 -5.83
N PRO A 396 1.80 11.48 -6.82
CA PRO A 396 2.16 11.39 -8.24
C PRO A 396 3.26 12.36 -8.67
N VAL A 397 3.32 13.54 -8.04
CA VAL A 397 4.34 14.56 -8.31
C VAL A 397 5.73 14.05 -7.94
N LEU A 398 5.89 13.50 -6.74
CA LEU A 398 7.18 12.96 -6.28
C LEU A 398 7.56 11.70 -7.07
N GLN A 399 6.62 10.80 -7.34
CA GLN A 399 6.89 9.63 -8.17
C GLN A 399 7.39 10.03 -9.57
N SER A 400 6.86 11.11 -10.15
CA SER A 400 7.30 11.61 -11.45
C SER A 400 8.74 12.15 -11.45
N ARG A 401 9.28 12.52 -10.30
CA ARG A 401 10.69 12.90 -10.12
C ARG A 401 11.58 11.68 -9.91
N VAL A 402 11.12 10.71 -9.12
CA VAL A 402 11.93 9.57 -8.68
C VAL A 402 12.19 8.55 -9.80
N PHE A 403 11.22 8.22 -10.64
CA PHE A 403 11.41 7.22 -11.70
C PHE A 403 12.46 7.62 -12.74
N PRO A 404 12.50 8.86 -13.26
CA PRO A 404 13.61 9.30 -14.11
C PRO A 404 14.98 9.23 -13.42
N ILE A 405 15.05 9.50 -12.11
CA ILE A 405 16.27 9.36 -11.31
C ILE A 405 16.74 7.91 -11.30
N PHE A 406 15.86 6.95 -11.04
CA PHE A 406 16.19 5.53 -11.05
C PHE A 406 16.65 5.05 -12.43
N HIS A 407 15.95 5.49 -13.48
CA HIS A 407 16.35 5.15 -14.86
C HIS A 407 17.75 5.68 -15.21
N TYR A 408 18.06 6.92 -14.84
CA TYR A 408 19.39 7.51 -15.04
C TYR A 408 20.48 6.79 -14.23
N ALA A 409 20.14 6.39 -13.00
CA ALA A 409 21.09 5.78 -12.06
C ALA A 409 21.50 4.37 -12.45
N LEU A 410 20.60 3.60 -13.08
CA LEU A 410 20.83 2.23 -13.51
C LEU A 410 21.75 2.16 -14.74
N GLN A 411 22.57 1.12 -14.78
CA GLN A 411 23.26 0.71 -16.00
C GLN A 411 22.25 0.14 -17.01
N PRO A 412 22.60 0.09 -18.31
CA PRO A 412 21.91 -0.78 -19.24
C PRO A 412 21.84 -2.20 -18.66
N GLU A 413 20.66 -2.83 -18.70
CA GLU A 413 20.40 -4.15 -18.13
C GLU A 413 20.41 -4.23 -16.59
N GLY A 414 20.57 -3.09 -15.90
CA GLY A 414 20.37 -3.00 -14.46
C GLY A 414 18.90 -3.20 -14.04
N PHE A 415 18.67 -3.60 -12.80
CA PHE A 415 17.33 -3.94 -12.30
C PHE A 415 16.83 -2.96 -11.25
N LEU A 416 15.53 -2.62 -11.35
CA LEU A 416 14.77 -1.94 -10.31
C LEU A 416 13.80 -2.94 -9.66
N ILE A 417 13.93 -3.14 -8.35
CA ILE A 417 13.00 -3.94 -7.54
C ILE A 417 12.06 -3.00 -6.80
N LEU A 418 10.76 -3.25 -6.93
CA LEU A 418 9.69 -2.55 -6.22
C LEU A 418 8.97 -3.50 -5.26
N GLY A 419 8.27 -2.95 -4.27
CA GLY A 419 7.41 -3.72 -3.37
C GLY A 419 6.15 -4.24 -4.07
N ALA A 420 5.50 -5.25 -3.49
CA ALA A 420 4.34 -5.93 -4.07
C ALA A 420 3.14 -5.00 -4.38
N SER A 421 3.01 -3.90 -3.64
CA SER A 421 1.94 -2.90 -3.82
C SER A 421 2.39 -1.68 -4.64
N GLU A 422 3.56 -1.74 -5.26
CA GLU A 422 4.15 -0.64 -6.01
C GLU A 422 4.24 -0.99 -7.49
N THR A 423 4.16 0.01 -8.35
CA THR A 423 4.26 -0.17 -9.81
C THR A 423 4.93 1.06 -10.43
N ALA A 424 5.62 0.85 -11.53
CA ALA A 424 6.14 1.95 -12.33
C ALA A 424 5.03 2.70 -13.10
N GLY A 425 3.84 2.10 -13.26
CA GLY A 425 2.67 2.72 -13.86
C GLY A 425 2.99 3.37 -15.21
N ARG A 426 2.72 4.68 -15.34
CA ARG A 426 3.00 5.44 -16.56
C ARG A 426 4.49 5.48 -16.99
N PHE A 427 5.40 5.06 -16.11
CA PHE A 427 6.84 5.01 -16.38
C PHE A 427 7.33 3.63 -16.82
N GLU A 428 6.44 2.68 -17.07
CA GLU A 428 6.80 1.33 -17.55
C GLU A 428 7.61 1.36 -18.85
N SER A 429 7.42 2.37 -19.69
CA SER A 429 8.22 2.56 -20.92
C SER A 429 9.71 2.82 -20.67
N TYR A 430 10.11 3.24 -19.47
CA TYR A 430 11.50 3.40 -19.08
C TYR A 430 12.18 2.09 -18.71
N PHE A 431 11.38 1.04 -18.42
CA PHE A 431 11.86 -0.21 -17.88
C PHE A 431 11.24 -1.40 -18.62
N PHE A 432 12.05 -2.44 -18.87
CA PHE A 432 11.51 -3.71 -19.35
C PHE A 432 10.94 -4.51 -18.18
N LEU A 433 9.68 -4.91 -18.31
CA LEU A 433 9.03 -5.76 -17.31
C LEU A 433 9.48 -7.21 -17.51
N LEU A 434 10.37 -7.71 -16.67
CA LEU A 434 10.87 -9.09 -16.75
C LEU A 434 9.82 -10.11 -16.35
N ILE A 435 8.84 -9.72 -15.53
CA ILE A 435 7.76 -10.61 -15.08
C ILE A 435 6.45 -9.85 -15.08
N LYS A 436 5.66 -10.14 -16.09
CA LYS A 436 4.23 -9.88 -16.06
C LYS A 436 3.60 -10.96 -15.17
N ARG A 437 3.09 -10.61 -14.00
CA ARG A 437 2.40 -11.53 -13.10
C ARG A 437 1.36 -12.33 -13.89
N ARG A 438 1.47 -13.64 -13.89
CA ARG A 438 0.34 -14.51 -14.23
C ARG A 438 -0.62 -14.45 -13.04
N ILE A 439 -1.73 -13.75 -13.22
CA ILE A 439 -2.79 -13.55 -12.21
C ILE A 439 -3.40 -14.89 -11.72
N SER A 440 -3.06 -16.01 -12.36
CA SER A 440 -3.69 -17.32 -12.12
C SER A 440 -3.08 -18.19 -11.00
N THR A 441 -1.93 -17.85 -10.45
CA THR A 441 -1.23 -18.77 -9.51
C THR A 441 -0.78 -18.18 -8.18
N GLY A 442 -1.22 -16.97 -7.80
CA GLY A 442 -0.97 -16.46 -6.44
C GLY A 442 0.50 -16.18 -6.07
N GLU A 443 1.46 -16.30 -6.99
CA GLU A 443 2.87 -16.08 -6.75
C GLU A 443 3.30 -14.65 -7.09
N LEU A 444 4.05 -14.08 -6.16
CA LEU A 444 4.48 -12.69 -6.08
C LEU A 444 5.92 -12.52 -6.55
N SER A 445 6.19 -11.59 -7.39
CA SER A 445 7.13 -10.48 -7.23
C SER A 445 7.38 -9.78 -8.56
N LEU A 446 7.43 -8.44 -8.51
CA LEU A 446 7.72 -7.58 -9.64
C LEU A 446 9.21 -7.23 -9.62
N SER A 447 9.95 -7.69 -10.61
CA SER A 447 11.26 -7.14 -10.95
C SER A 447 11.17 -6.49 -12.32
N ILE A 448 11.67 -5.28 -12.42
CA ILE A 448 11.65 -4.48 -13.63
C ILE A 448 13.10 -4.31 -14.07
N GLY A 449 13.45 -4.85 -15.24
CA GLY A 449 14.76 -4.65 -15.86
C GLY A 449 14.78 -3.35 -16.68
N CYS A 450 15.90 -2.65 -16.66
CA CYS A 450 16.14 -1.47 -17.49
C CYS A 450 16.88 -1.93 -18.76
N SER A 451 16.28 -1.78 -19.95
CA SER A 451 17.04 -1.85 -21.19
C SER A 451 17.03 -0.48 -21.85
N ARG A 452 18.21 0.04 -22.18
CA ARG A 452 18.30 1.18 -23.08
C ARG A 452 17.81 0.72 -24.44
N ILE A 453 16.67 1.24 -24.87
CA ILE A 453 16.40 1.36 -26.29
C ILE A 453 17.44 2.37 -26.79
N SER A 454 18.32 1.94 -27.70
CA SER A 454 19.24 2.81 -28.42
C SER A 454 18.45 3.76 -29.30
N GLY A 455 18.10 4.91 -28.75
CA GLY A 455 17.38 5.96 -29.43
C GLY A 455 17.27 7.17 -28.53
N TRP A 456 18.16 8.15 -28.73
CA TRP A 456 18.04 9.46 -28.12
C TRP A 456 16.79 10.13 -28.65
N ILE A 457 15.77 10.32 -27.81
CA ILE A 457 14.76 11.34 -28.07
C ILE A 457 15.24 12.60 -27.34
N LYS A 458 15.74 13.56 -28.11
CA LYS A 458 15.85 14.94 -27.65
C LYS A 458 14.44 15.40 -27.27
N LEU A 459 14.28 15.81 -26.05
CA LEU A 459 13.17 16.69 -25.66
C LEU A 459 13.58 18.09 -26.10
N ASP A 460 12.91 18.62 -27.13
CA ASP A 460 12.81 20.05 -27.42
C ASP A 460 11.79 20.68 -26.46
#